data_a2cf2e3aed7a2961a1705a0795f760db
#
_entry.id   a2cf2e3aed7a2961a1705a0795f760db
#
_cell.length_a   1.000
_cell.length_b   1.000
_cell.length_c   1.000
_cell.angle_alpha   90.00
_cell.angle_beta   90.00
_cell.angle_gamma   90.00
#
_symmetry.space_group_name_H-M   'P 1'
#
loop_
_entity.id
_entity.type
_entity.pdbx_description
1 polymer ?
#
loop_
_entity_poly.entity_id
_entity_poly.type
_entity_poly.pdbx_seq_one_letter_code
_entity_poly.pdbx_strand_id
1 'polypeptide(L)'
;MVQELLSSMINSNKDLKLAIIGLGYVGLPLALEFAKKRSVIGFDINQKRISELKSGIDKNLEFTKKELQNSNQINFTDSEDKFKSTNCYIITVPTPIDEFKKPNLEPLYKASEMISKIINKGDLIIYESTVYPGCVEEECVPILEKFSGFQFNKDFFCGYSPERINPGDKDHTISNIKKITSGSTLEIANIVD
;
A
#
# COMPACT_ATOMS: atom_id res chain seq x y z
N MET A 1 4.55 -25.26 6.27
CA MET A 1 3.85 -24.59 5.14
C MET A 1 3.72 -23.08 5.35
N VAL A 2 2.99 -22.55 6.36
CA VAL A 2 2.94 -21.08 6.60
C VAL A 2 4.27 -20.54 7.09
N GLN A 3 4.97 -21.22 7.99
CA GLN A 3 6.32 -20.87 8.41
C GLN A 3 7.35 -20.94 7.27
N GLU A 4 7.18 -21.84 6.33
CA GLU A 4 8.04 -21.93 5.15
C GLU A 4 7.76 -20.77 4.18
N LEU A 5 6.49 -20.36 4.00
CA LEU A 5 6.11 -19.17 3.24
C LEU A 5 6.66 -17.90 3.88
N LEU A 6 6.49 -17.73 5.19
CA LEU A 6 7.10 -16.61 5.93
C LEU A 6 8.63 -16.64 5.86
N SER A 7 9.26 -17.81 6.01
CA SER A 7 10.71 -17.95 5.87
C SER A 7 11.16 -17.62 4.45
N SER A 8 10.38 -17.94 3.42
CA SER A 8 10.70 -17.53 2.05
C SER A 8 10.56 -16.03 1.84
N MET A 9 9.55 -15.39 2.43
CA MET A 9 9.38 -13.94 2.40
C MET A 9 10.50 -13.21 3.15
N ILE A 10 10.90 -13.73 4.32
CA ILE A 10 11.98 -13.17 5.15
C ILE A 10 13.35 -13.35 4.48
N ASN A 11 13.60 -14.53 3.89
CA ASN A 11 14.90 -14.86 3.29
C ASN A 11 15.10 -14.24 1.90
N SER A 12 14.04 -13.76 1.26
CA SER A 12 14.15 -13.09 -0.03
C SER A 12 13.28 -11.82 -0.08
N ASN A 13 13.82 -10.73 0.45
CA ASN A 13 13.36 -9.37 0.13
C ASN A 13 13.24 -9.15 -1.40
N LYS A 14 13.73 -10.11 -2.21
CA LYS A 14 13.69 -10.12 -3.67
C LYS A 14 12.34 -10.58 -4.24
N ASP A 15 11.54 -11.34 -3.50
CA ASP A 15 10.30 -11.95 -4.01
C ASP A 15 9.03 -11.15 -3.67
N LEU A 16 9.15 -10.01 -2.97
CA LEU A 16 8.02 -9.13 -2.74
C LEU A 16 7.60 -8.43 -4.03
N LYS A 17 6.41 -8.74 -4.50
CA LYS A 17 5.76 -8.13 -5.66
C LYS A 17 4.74 -7.11 -5.14
N LEU A 18 5.10 -5.84 -5.25
CA LEU A 18 4.40 -4.75 -4.60
C LEU A 18 3.27 -4.18 -5.45
N ALA A 19 2.13 -3.94 -4.83
CA ALA A 19 1.11 -3.02 -5.32
C ALA A 19 0.87 -1.90 -4.31
N ILE A 20 0.86 -0.66 -4.78
CA ILE A 20 0.50 0.54 -4.02
C ILE A 20 -0.93 0.92 -4.42
N ILE A 21 -1.82 0.98 -3.44
CA ILE A 21 -3.25 1.21 -3.62
C ILE A 21 -3.60 2.64 -3.19
N GLY A 22 -3.89 3.48 -4.17
CA GLY A 22 -4.06 4.93 -4.01
C GLY A 22 -2.79 5.69 -4.39
N LEU A 23 -2.84 6.53 -5.42
CA LEU A 23 -1.69 7.27 -5.95
C LEU A 23 -1.84 8.77 -5.67
N GLY A 24 -2.17 9.08 -4.43
CA GLY A 24 -2.22 10.44 -3.88
C GLY A 24 -0.84 10.94 -3.44
N TYR A 25 -0.85 11.86 -2.45
CA TYR A 25 0.36 12.46 -1.85
C TYR A 25 1.27 11.47 -1.11
N VAL A 26 0.72 10.35 -0.67
CA VAL A 26 1.47 9.29 0.02
C VAL A 26 1.89 8.21 -0.96
N GLY A 27 0.94 7.67 -1.73
CA GLY A 27 1.17 6.47 -2.52
C GLY A 27 2.05 6.70 -3.74
N LEU A 28 1.94 7.84 -4.43
CA LEU A 28 2.78 8.11 -5.59
C LEU A 28 4.27 8.23 -5.23
N PRO A 29 4.67 9.04 -4.22
CA PRO A 29 6.06 9.09 -3.76
C PRO A 29 6.60 7.71 -3.35
N LEU A 30 5.80 6.94 -2.62
CA LEU A 30 6.16 5.60 -2.17
C LEU A 30 6.37 4.64 -3.35
N ALA A 31 5.47 4.67 -4.33
CA ALA A 31 5.57 3.86 -5.54
C ALA A 31 6.83 4.19 -6.35
N LEU A 32 7.16 5.48 -6.48
CA LEU A 32 8.37 5.94 -7.17
C LEU A 32 9.64 5.52 -6.44
N GLU A 33 9.67 5.58 -5.12
CA GLU A 33 10.83 5.18 -4.33
C GLU A 33 11.09 3.66 -4.44
N PHE A 34 10.05 2.83 -4.28
CA PHE A 34 10.17 1.39 -4.49
C PHE A 34 10.56 1.03 -5.92
N ALA A 35 10.09 1.78 -6.90
CA ALA A 35 10.39 1.55 -8.31
C ALA A 35 11.87 1.78 -8.67
N LYS A 36 12.65 2.42 -7.82
CA LYS A 36 14.12 2.50 -8.00
C LYS A 36 14.80 1.14 -7.83
N LYS A 37 14.16 0.19 -7.14
CA LYS A 37 14.76 -1.10 -6.76
C LYS A 37 14.02 -2.32 -7.31
N ARG A 38 12.71 -2.20 -7.61
CA ARG A 38 11.85 -3.32 -8.02
C ARG A 38 10.64 -2.89 -8.81
N SER A 39 10.02 -3.81 -9.52
CA SER A 39 8.76 -3.55 -10.22
C SER A 39 7.62 -3.31 -9.23
N VAL A 40 6.81 -2.30 -9.49
CA VAL A 40 5.68 -1.86 -8.64
C VAL A 40 4.43 -1.72 -9.50
N ILE A 41 3.31 -2.19 -8.97
CA ILE A 41 1.99 -1.85 -9.52
C ILE A 41 1.48 -0.64 -8.76
N GLY A 42 1.27 0.47 -9.45
CA GLY A 42 0.63 1.66 -8.92
C GLY A 42 -0.85 1.69 -9.33
N PHE A 43 -1.74 1.45 -8.39
CA PHE A 43 -3.18 1.40 -8.64
C PHE A 43 -3.89 2.64 -8.07
N ASP A 44 -4.81 3.17 -8.87
CA ASP A 44 -5.77 4.17 -8.40
C ASP A 44 -7.13 3.94 -9.09
N ILE A 45 -8.20 4.04 -8.30
CA ILE A 45 -9.58 3.90 -8.83
C ILE A 45 -9.94 5.05 -9.78
N ASN A 46 -9.26 6.19 -9.69
CA ASN A 46 -9.47 7.35 -10.53
C ASN A 46 -8.76 7.19 -11.88
N GLN A 47 -9.50 6.78 -12.89
CA GLN A 47 -9.00 6.59 -14.26
C GLN A 47 -8.28 7.83 -14.81
N LYS A 48 -8.77 9.04 -14.47
CA LYS A 48 -8.14 10.28 -14.88
C LYS A 48 -6.75 10.43 -14.27
N ARG A 49 -6.61 10.09 -12.96
CA ARG A 49 -5.30 10.07 -12.28
C ARG A 49 -4.33 9.13 -12.99
N ILE A 50 -4.77 7.93 -13.32
CA ILE A 50 -3.95 6.93 -14.04
C ILE A 50 -3.55 7.44 -15.43
N SER A 51 -4.47 8.03 -16.18
CA SER A 51 -4.17 8.60 -17.51
C SER A 51 -3.15 9.73 -17.43
N GLU A 52 -3.27 10.62 -16.46
CA GLU A 52 -2.34 11.73 -16.20
C GLU A 52 -0.94 11.20 -15.86
N LEU A 53 -0.82 10.27 -14.91
CA LEU A 53 0.46 9.68 -14.52
C LEU A 53 1.15 8.95 -15.69
N LYS A 54 0.40 8.19 -16.50
CA LYS A 54 0.91 7.55 -17.73
C LYS A 54 1.43 8.58 -18.75
N SER A 55 0.83 9.76 -18.77
CA SER A 55 1.26 10.87 -19.64
C SER A 55 2.42 11.69 -19.05
N GLY A 56 2.89 11.35 -17.86
CA GLY A 56 3.94 12.08 -17.14
C GLY A 56 3.44 13.38 -16.51
N ILE A 57 2.15 13.44 -16.14
CA ILE A 57 1.54 14.60 -15.48
C ILE A 57 1.19 14.23 -14.05
N ASP A 58 1.78 14.94 -13.09
CA ASP A 58 1.37 14.88 -11.69
C ASP A 58 0.65 16.17 -11.30
N LYS A 59 -0.68 16.08 -11.10
CA LYS A 59 -1.49 17.23 -10.67
C LYS A 59 -1.21 17.69 -9.26
N ASN A 60 -0.64 16.84 -8.44
CA ASN A 60 -0.24 17.22 -7.09
C ASN A 60 1.04 18.07 -7.09
N LEU A 61 1.72 18.19 -8.25
CA LEU A 61 2.95 18.96 -8.44
C LEU A 61 4.12 18.50 -7.54
N GLU A 62 4.08 17.25 -7.08
CA GLU A 62 5.15 16.65 -6.28
C GLU A 62 6.31 16.16 -7.18
N PHE A 63 5.98 15.71 -8.40
CA PHE A 63 6.95 15.14 -9.35
C PHE A 63 6.87 15.78 -10.70
N THR A 64 8.06 16.00 -11.29
CA THR A 64 8.21 16.47 -12.66
C THR A 64 7.94 15.34 -13.65
N LYS A 65 7.64 15.70 -14.90
CA LYS A 65 7.49 14.75 -16.00
C LYS A 65 8.69 13.83 -16.15
N LYS A 66 9.90 14.37 -15.97
CA LYS A 66 11.16 13.63 -16.09
C LYS A 66 11.28 12.54 -15.00
N GLU A 67 10.90 12.86 -13.78
CA GLU A 67 10.92 11.90 -12.66
C GLU A 67 9.93 10.75 -12.89
N LEU A 68 8.71 11.06 -13.32
CA LEU A 68 7.71 10.06 -13.66
C LEU A 68 8.15 9.17 -14.82
N GLN A 69 8.73 9.73 -15.87
CA GLN A 69 9.20 8.98 -17.04
C GLN A 69 10.44 8.13 -16.77
N ASN A 70 11.29 8.53 -15.83
CA ASN A 70 12.46 7.74 -15.42
C ASN A 70 12.09 6.52 -14.57
N SER A 71 10.85 6.42 -14.11
CA SER A 71 10.37 5.32 -13.27
C SER A 71 9.85 4.14 -14.11
N ASN A 72 10.72 3.54 -14.92
CA ASN A 72 10.38 2.46 -15.85
C ASN A 72 9.84 1.18 -15.16
N GLN A 73 9.93 1.09 -13.84
CA GLN A 73 9.50 -0.08 -13.07
C GLN A 73 8.11 0.08 -12.44
N ILE A 74 7.38 1.18 -12.73
CA ILE A 74 5.99 1.32 -12.27
C ILE A 74 5.02 1.01 -13.42
N ASN A 75 4.07 0.14 -13.12
CA ASN A 75 2.91 -0.09 -13.96
C ASN A 75 1.68 0.62 -13.35
N PHE A 76 1.36 1.81 -13.85
CA PHE A 76 0.15 2.53 -13.44
C PHE A 76 -1.11 1.89 -14.03
N THR A 77 -2.09 1.58 -13.19
CA THR A 77 -3.32 0.89 -13.62
C THR A 77 -4.53 1.25 -12.75
N ASP A 78 -5.70 1.18 -13.34
CA ASP A 78 -7.02 1.21 -12.70
C ASP A 78 -7.71 -0.16 -12.73
N SER A 79 -7.00 -1.21 -13.18
CA SER A 79 -7.53 -2.57 -13.31
C SER A 79 -6.96 -3.50 -12.25
N GLU A 80 -7.83 -4.15 -11.50
CA GLU A 80 -7.51 -5.16 -10.49
C GLU A 80 -6.87 -6.41 -11.09
N ASP A 81 -7.09 -6.69 -12.38
CA ASP A 81 -6.50 -7.84 -13.09
C ASP A 81 -4.96 -7.84 -13.08
N LYS A 82 -4.35 -6.70 -12.82
CA LYS A 82 -2.89 -6.55 -12.73
C LYS A 82 -2.30 -7.11 -11.45
N PHE A 83 -3.11 -7.40 -10.44
CA PHE A 83 -2.65 -7.90 -9.14
C PHE A 83 -2.32 -9.39 -9.09
N LYS A 84 -2.56 -10.17 -10.16
CA LYS A 84 -2.42 -11.64 -10.20
C LYS A 84 -1.08 -12.20 -9.69
N SER A 85 -0.04 -11.40 -9.72
CA SER A 85 1.29 -11.81 -9.24
C SER A 85 1.73 -11.05 -7.99
N THR A 86 0.88 -10.21 -7.42
CA THR A 86 1.16 -9.40 -6.21
C THR A 86 1.04 -10.26 -4.97
N ASN A 87 1.91 -10.03 -4.00
CA ASN A 87 1.88 -10.69 -2.69
C ASN A 87 2.09 -9.70 -1.53
N CYS A 88 2.29 -8.41 -1.84
CA CYS A 88 2.38 -7.36 -0.85
C CYS A 88 1.62 -6.12 -1.36
N TYR A 89 0.60 -5.72 -0.61
CA TYR A 89 -0.30 -4.62 -0.92
C TYR A 89 -0.10 -3.51 0.10
N ILE A 90 0.23 -2.30 -0.36
CA ILE A 90 0.39 -1.13 0.52
C ILE A 90 -0.78 -0.18 0.25
N ILE A 91 -1.64 0.00 1.23
CA ILE A 91 -2.85 0.79 1.14
C ILE A 91 -2.56 2.21 1.63
N THR A 92 -2.68 3.17 0.73
CA THR A 92 -2.39 4.60 0.94
C THR A 92 -3.59 5.48 0.57
N VAL A 93 -4.81 4.94 0.73
CA VAL A 93 -6.04 5.67 0.44
C VAL A 93 -6.29 6.75 1.51
N PRO A 94 -6.98 7.86 1.15
CA PRO A 94 -7.26 8.92 2.10
C PRO A 94 -8.23 8.47 3.20
N THR A 95 -8.09 9.07 4.39
CA THR A 95 -9.02 8.96 5.52
C THR A 95 -9.53 10.35 5.88
N PRO A 96 -10.40 10.97 5.06
CA PRO A 96 -10.92 12.30 5.33
C PRO A 96 -11.78 12.32 6.60
N ILE A 97 -11.95 13.49 7.19
CA ILE A 97 -12.91 13.68 8.29
C ILE A 97 -14.26 14.09 7.71
N ASP A 98 -15.33 13.63 8.35
CA ASP A 98 -16.69 14.09 8.07
C ASP A 98 -17.01 15.45 8.70
N GLU A 99 -18.22 15.93 8.51
CA GLU A 99 -18.72 17.20 9.09
C GLU A 99 -18.72 17.22 10.63
N PHE A 100 -18.71 16.03 11.27
CA PHE A 100 -18.62 15.86 12.72
C PHE A 100 -17.17 15.65 13.20
N LYS A 101 -16.17 15.85 12.34
CA LYS A 101 -14.75 15.60 12.61
C LYS A 101 -14.43 14.13 12.97
N LYS A 102 -15.27 13.19 12.50
CA LYS A 102 -15.00 11.76 12.63
C LYS A 102 -14.26 11.26 11.38
N PRO A 103 -13.33 10.32 11.52
CA PRO A 103 -12.66 9.72 10.35
C PRO A 103 -13.70 9.02 9.46
N ASN A 104 -13.67 9.33 8.17
CA ASN A 104 -14.41 8.57 7.17
C ASN A 104 -13.53 7.43 6.67
N LEU A 105 -13.82 6.21 7.11
CA LEU A 105 -13.07 5.01 6.77
C LEU A 105 -13.57 4.31 5.50
N GLU A 106 -14.59 4.85 4.83
CA GLU A 106 -15.17 4.25 3.62
C GLU A 106 -14.13 3.94 2.51
N PRO A 107 -13.14 4.82 2.20
CA PRO A 107 -12.09 4.48 1.24
C PRO A 107 -11.25 3.27 1.69
N LEU A 108 -10.99 3.16 3.00
CA LEU A 108 -10.23 2.07 3.59
C LEU A 108 -10.99 0.74 3.52
N TYR A 109 -12.30 0.77 3.82
CA TYR A 109 -13.18 -0.40 3.70
C TYR A 109 -13.24 -0.91 2.26
N LYS A 110 -13.42 -0.02 1.28
CA LYS A 110 -13.44 -0.37 -0.14
C LYS A 110 -12.11 -0.96 -0.61
N ALA A 111 -10.99 -0.39 -0.20
CA ALA A 111 -9.68 -0.91 -0.53
C ALA A 111 -9.48 -2.32 0.08
N SER A 112 -9.85 -2.51 1.35
CA SER A 112 -9.77 -3.81 2.03
C SER A 112 -10.68 -4.85 1.38
N GLU A 113 -11.92 -4.49 1.00
CA GLU A 113 -12.83 -5.38 0.27
C GLU A 113 -12.30 -5.76 -1.12
N MET A 114 -11.75 -4.79 -1.86
CA MET A 114 -11.13 -5.05 -3.16
C MET A 114 -9.98 -6.05 -3.03
N ILE A 115 -9.06 -5.80 -2.10
CA ILE A 115 -7.89 -6.64 -1.87
C ILE A 115 -8.29 -8.03 -1.40
N SER A 116 -9.30 -8.16 -0.53
CA SER A 116 -9.76 -9.44 0.00
C SER A 116 -10.18 -10.45 -1.07
N LYS A 117 -10.64 -9.98 -2.23
CA LYS A 117 -11.09 -10.81 -3.36
C LYS A 117 -9.94 -11.41 -4.17
N ILE A 118 -8.73 -10.92 -3.97
CA ILE A 118 -7.56 -11.25 -4.80
C ILE A 118 -6.35 -11.77 -4.01
N ILE A 119 -6.33 -11.60 -2.69
CA ILE A 119 -5.23 -12.11 -1.85
C ILE A 119 -5.14 -13.63 -1.90
N ASN A 120 -3.93 -14.12 -1.70
CA ASN A 120 -3.62 -15.53 -1.56
C ASN A 120 -3.02 -15.80 -0.17
N LYS A 121 -2.88 -17.07 0.16
CA LYS A 121 -2.23 -17.48 1.41
C LYS A 121 -0.77 -17.04 1.43
N GLY A 122 -0.39 -16.36 2.51
CA GLY A 122 0.92 -15.80 2.73
C GLY A 122 1.04 -14.32 2.33
N ASP A 123 0.01 -13.71 1.75
CA ASP A 123 0.06 -12.30 1.34
C ASP A 123 0.13 -11.35 2.54
N LEU A 124 0.77 -10.20 2.32
CA LEU A 124 0.95 -9.13 3.29
C LEU A 124 0.18 -7.87 2.84
N ILE A 125 -0.64 -7.33 3.74
CA ILE A 125 -1.36 -6.09 3.55
C ILE A 125 -0.83 -5.03 4.53
N ILE A 126 -0.23 -3.95 4.02
CA ILE A 126 0.33 -2.88 4.83
C ILE A 126 -0.58 -1.65 4.71
N TYR A 127 -1.00 -1.10 5.83
CA TYR A 127 -1.78 0.12 5.87
C TYR A 127 -0.89 1.31 6.19
N GLU A 128 -0.86 2.29 5.30
CA GLU A 128 -0.17 3.57 5.47
C GLU A 128 -1.14 4.73 5.74
N SER A 129 -2.43 4.50 5.54
CA SER A 129 -3.46 5.48 5.84
C SER A 129 -3.46 5.84 7.33
N THR A 130 -3.61 7.14 7.65
CA THR A 130 -3.66 7.60 9.05
C THR A 130 -4.97 7.19 9.70
N VAL A 131 -4.88 6.33 10.71
CA VAL A 131 -6.02 5.81 11.46
C VAL A 131 -5.72 5.76 12.96
N TYR A 132 -6.76 5.56 13.78
CA TYR A 132 -6.62 5.38 15.22
C TYR A 132 -6.01 4.01 15.56
N PRO A 133 -5.36 3.85 16.73
CA PRO A 133 -4.85 2.55 17.18
C PRO A 133 -5.95 1.50 17.27
N GLY A 134 -5.68 0.30 16.71
CA GLY A 134 -6.65 -0.79 16.64
C GLY A 134 -7.51 -0.81 15.38
N CYS A 135 -7.56 0.27 14.61
CA CYS A 135 -8.43 0.37 13.42
C CYS A 135 -8.16 -0.73 12.39
N VAL A 136 -6.91 -1.12 12.18
CA VAL A 136 -6.59 -2.19 11.23
C VAL A 136 -7.20 -3.50 11.68
N GLU A 137 -7.02 -3.86 12.94
CA GLU A 137 -7.49 -5.12 13.52
C GLU A 137 -9.02 -5.14 13.72
N GLU A 138 -9.60 -4.00 14.10
CA GLU A 138 -11.02 -3.92 14.44
C GLU A 138 -11.92 -3.71 13.21
N GLU A 139 -11.42 -2.99 12.21
CA GLU A 139 -12.21 -2.58 11.04
C GLU A 139 -11.78 -3.28 9.75
N CYS A 140 -10.48 -3.33 9.46
CA CYS A 140 -9.99 -3.81 8.17
C CYS A 140 -9.85 -5.34 8.13
N VAL A 141 -9.31 -5.95 9.18
CA VAL A 141 -9.13 -7.40 9.27
C VAL A 141 -10.44 -8.17 9.12
N PRO A 142 -11.56 -7.79 9.80
CA PRO A 142 -12.84 -8.47 9.61
C PRO A 142 -13.35 -8.42 8.17
N ILE A 143 -13.09 -7.35 7.43
CA ILE A 143 -13.43 -7.23 6.00
C ILE A 143 -12.58 -8.20 5.18
N LEU A 144 -11.26 -8.22 5.42
CA LEU A 144 -10.35 -9.13 4.74
C LEU A 144 -10.75 -10.59 4.96
N GLU A 145 -11.02 -11.00 6.20
CA GLU A 145 -11.45 -12.37 6.53
C GLU A 145 -12.80 -12.72 5.89
N LYS A 146 -13.77 -11.81 5.98
CA LYS A 146 -15.14 -12.02 5.49
C LYS A 146 -15.18 -12.33 3.99
N PHE A 147 -14.44 -11.57 3.20
CA PHE A 147 -14.55 -11.67 1.74
C PHE A 147 -13.49 -12.59 1.12
N SER A 148 -12.35 -12.83 1.78
CA SER A 148 -11.36 -13.79 1.30
C SER A 148 -11.65 -15.23 1.76
N GLY A 149 -12.32 -15.38 2.91
CA GLY A 149 -12.46 -16.67 3.61
C GLY A 149 -11.16 -17.14 4.26
N PHE A 150 -10.13 -16.30 4.32
CA PHE A 150 -8.85 -16.57 4.94
C PHE A 150 -8.84 -16.10 6.40
N GLN A 151 -7.92 -16.63 7.19
CA GLN A 151 -7.78 -16.35 8.61
C GLN A 151 -6.55 -15.46 8.85
N PHE A 152 -6.77 -14.34 9.55
CA PHE A 152 -5.71 -13.41 9.96
C PHE A 152 -4.61 -14.10 10.79
N ASN A 153 -3.37 -13.68 10.58
CA ASN A 153 -2.17 -14.25 11.20
C ASN A 153 -1.94 -15.76 10.96
N LYS A 154 -2.66 -16.32 9.99
CA LYS A 154 -2.50 -17.70 9.57
C LYS A 154 -2.39 -17.82 8.06
N ASP A 155 -3.35 -17.27 7.34
CA ASP A 155 -3.41 -17.34 5.88
C ASP A 155 -2.96 -16.03 5.24
N PHE A 156 -3.13 -14.89 5.91
CA PHE A 156 -2.61 -13.57 5.50
C PHE A 156 -2.15 -12.77 6.72
N PHE A 157 -1.40 -11.71 6.47
CA PHE A 157 -0.78 -10.89 7.51
C PHE A 157 -1.01 -9.40 7.25
N CYS A 158 -0.97 -8.59 8.31
CA CYS A 158 -1.07 -7.15 8.20
C CYS A 158 0.15 -6.44 8.80
N GLY A 159 0.48 -5.28 8.20
CA GLY A 159 1.42 -4.32 8.73
C GLY A 159 0.80 -2.95 8.81
N TYR A 160 1.41 -2.06 9.58
CA TYR A 160 1.01 -0.67 9.70
C TYR A 160 2.24 0.23 9.71
N SER A 161 2.21 1.29 8.90
CA SER A 161 3.28 2.27 8.81
C SER A 161 2.68 3.63 8.49
N PRO A 162 2.26 4.42 9.51
CA PRO A 162 1.59 5.70 9.30
C PRO A 162 2.47 6.68 8.53
N GLU A 163 1.86 7.43 7.61
CA GLU A 163 2.56 8.48 6.87
C GLU A 163 2.95 9.62 7.80
N ARG A 164 4.15 10.17 7.59
CA ARG A 164 4.73 11.26 8.37
C ARG A 164 5.24 12.42 7.51
N ILE A 165 5.03 12.38 6.20
CA ILE A 165 5.45 13.42 5.27
C ILE A 165 4.35 14.48 5.18
N ASN A 166 4.74 15.75 5.29
CA ASN A 166 3.84 16.85 4.97
C ASN A 166 3.88 17.12 3.45
N PRO A 167 2.72 17.24 2.80
CA PRO A 167 2.67 17.62 1.38
C PRO A 167 3.48 18.88 1.11
N GLY A 168 4.36 18.86 0.09
CA GLY A 168 5.21 19.98 -0.27
C GLY A 168 6.50 20.16 0.55
N ASP A 169 6.75 19.31 1.56
CA ASP A 169 8.01 19.29 2.31
C ASP A 169 9.10 18.65 1.47
N LYS A 170 10.09 19.43 1.06
CA LYS A 170 11.23 18.97 0.25
C LYS A 170 12.41 18.52 1.08
N ASP A 171 12.43 18.85 2.35
CA ASP A 171 13.54 18.51 3.27
C ASP A 171 13.35 17.12 3.91
N HIS A 172 12.10 16.75 4.18
CA HIS A 172 11.74 15.45 4.74
C HIS A 172 11.08 14.59 3.68
N THR A 173 11.89 13.87 2.92
CA THR A 173 11.43 12.95 1.87
C THR A 173 11.27 11.53 2.41
N ILE A 174 10.56 10.67 1.67
CA ILE A 174 10.39 9.24 2.02
C ILE A 174 11.73 8.56 2.31
N SER A 175 12.80 8.96 1.62
CA SER A 175 14.11 8.33 1.74
C SER A 175 14.92 8.74 2.98
N ASN A 176 14.56 9.83 3.66
CA ASN A 176 15.31 10.33 4.82
C ASN A 176 14.49 10.48 6.11
N ILE A 177 13.18 10.28 6.06
CA ILE A 177 12.32 10.32 7.25
C ILE A 177 12.35 8.97 7.97
N LYS A 178 12.44 9.00 9.31
CA LYS A 178 12.26 7.79 10.10
C LYS A 178 10.79 7.42 10.13
N LYS A 179 10.42 6.31 9.50
CA LYS A 179 9.07 5.75 9.58
C LYS A 179 8.92 4.90 10.84
N ILE A 180 7.71 4.85 11.35
CA ILE A 180 7.32 3.88 12.38
C ILE A 180 6.69 2.72 11.62
N THR A 181 7.19 1.53 11.86
CA THR A 181 6.72 0.30 11.24
C THR A 181 6.20 -0.66 12.31
N SER A 182 5.21 -1.43 11.97
CA SER A 182 4.71 -2.52 12.82
C SER A 182 4.14 -3.65 11.97
N GLY A 183 4.04 -4.82 12.57
CA GLY A 183 3.47 -6.01 11.92
C GLY A 183 2.62 -6.79 12.89
N SER A 184 1.70 -7.56 12.34
CA SER A 184 0.77 -8.39 13.12
C SER A 184 1.46 -9.56 13.86
N THR A 185 2.70 -9.90 13.46
CA THR A 185 3.62 -10.78 14.20
C THR A 185 5.02 -10.15 14.18
N LEU A 186 5.93 -10.67 15.02
CA LEU A 186 7.31 -10.18 15.05
C LEU A 186 8.02 -10.38 13.69
N GLU A 187 7.77 -11.50 13.04
CA GLU A 187 8.32 -11.80 11.71
C GLU A 187 7.81 -10.80 10.67
N ILE A 188 6.52 -10.48 10.71
CA ILE A 188 5.93 -9.48 9.80
C ILE A 188 6.46 -8.08 10.09
N ALA A 189 6.64 -7.71 11.36
CA ALA A 189 7.24 -6.42 11.71
C ALA A 189 8.65 -6.27 11.09
N ASN A 190 9.47 -7.34 11.10
CA ASN A 190 10.80 -7.34 10.46
C ASN A 190 10.75 -7.27 8.91
N ILE A 191 9.64 -7.70 8.29
CA ILE A 191 9.46 -7.57 6.83
C ILE A 191 9.02 -6.16 6.46
N VAL A 192 8.19 -5.53 7.29
CA VAL A 192 7.66 -4.18 7.07
C VAL A 192 8.73 -3.12 7.32
N ASP A 193 9.70 -3.36 8.21
CA ASP A 193 10.83 -2.48 8.52
C ASP A 193 11.88 -2.50 7.40
#